data_a9b1caf0b69a34094dd030f5cb58c5bf
#
_entry.id   a9b1caf0b69a34094dd030f5cb58c5bf
#
_cell.length_a   1.000
_cell.length_b   1.000
_cell.length_c   1.000
_cell.angle_alpha   90.00
_cell.angle_beta   90.00
_cell.angle_gamma   90.00
#
_symmetry.space_group_name_H-M   'P 1'
#
loop_
_entity.id
_entity.type
_entity.pdbx_description
1 polymer ?
#
loop_
_entity_poly.entity_id
_entity_poly.type
_entity_poly.pdbx_seq_one_letter_code
_entity_poly.pdbx_strand_id
1 'polypeptide(L)'
;MLQTKTMKLLIQALVLSLLTSCSLVTSRTINKPEFTKPTVSKTPLKSELNNLPKIDGELVYIGVNNFKDLTGKRKSSDTVASFSAVVTQGGEAWLMESLIESGWFKVLERAESESVLRERALVTQSRNSFDEKPIPLDPLRYAGILAFGGILDYETNNISGGVGASYLGIGASEEYRQDTVTVSLRFVSTSTGEVLVTTTATKTVISTSTNATMFRFVDLDTIPAEAEIGLAKNELVSKAVRSAIDKALIDLIHKGEKKDYWKFKK
;
A
#
# COMPACT_ATOMS: atom_id res chain seq x y z
N MET A 1 39.33 48.96 -46.56
CA MET A 1 38.36 48.09 -47.22
C MET A 1 38.40 46.62 -46.75
N LEU A 2 39.50 46.16 -46.14
CA LEU A 2 39.66 44.79 -45.62
C LEU A 2 39.00 44.61 -44.24
N GLN A 3 39.05 45.61 -43.35
CA GLN A 3 38.46 45.53 -42.00
C GLN A 3 36.92 45.43 -41.97
N THR A 4 36.21 46.04 -42.92
CA THR A 4 34.74 45.96 -43.00
C THR A 4 34.25 44.62 -43.47
N LYS A 5 35.01 43.88 -44.26
CA LYS A 5 34.66 42.52 -44.73
C LYS A 5 34.81 41.50 -43.60
N THR A 6 35.88 41.58 -42.76
CA THR A 6 36.12 40.69 -41.61
C THR A 6 35.09 40.90 -40.51
N MET A 7 34.68 42.13 -40.26
CA MET A 7 33.64 42.45 -39.30
C MET A 7 32.27 41.93 -39.71
N LYS A 8 31.92 42.00 -41.01
CA LYS A 8 30.67 41.40 -41.51
C LYS A 8 30.66 39.88 -41.42
N LEU A 9 31.80 39.22 -41.68
CA LEU A 9 31.94 37.75 -41.55
C LEU A 9 31.79 37.31 -40.08
N LEU A 10 32.37 38.06 -39.12
CA LEU A 10 32.22 37.78 -37.67
C LEU A 10 30.78 37.96 -37.20
N ILE A 11 30.08 38.98 -37.64
CA ILE A 11 28.66 39.20 -37.32
C ILE A 11 27.77 38.07 -37.90
N GLN A 12 28.05 37.66 -39.15
CA GLN A 12 27.32 36.55 -39.77
C GLN A 12 27.58 35.21 -39.05
N ALA A 13 28.80 34.94 -38.61
CA ALA A 13 29.14 33.74 -37.84
C ALA A 13 28.46 33.77 -36.45
N LEU A 14 28.38 34.94 -35.82
CA LEU A 14 27.69 35.11 -34.50
C LEU A 14 26.19 34.91 -34.65
N VAL A 15 25.57 35.43 -35.70
CA VAL A 15 24.14 35.24 -35.95
C VAL A 15 23.82 33.78 -36.30
N LEU A 16 24.71 33.10 -37.06
CA LEU A 16 24.54 31.69 -37.36
C LEU A 16 24.67 30.79 -36.15
N SER A 17 25.53 31.14 -35.16
CA SER A 17 25.68 30.40 -33.91
C SER A 17 24.49 30.60 -32.96
N LEU A 18 23.79 31.73 -33.02
CA LEU A 18 22.58 32.01 -32.29
C LEU A 18 21.36 31.24 -32.84
N LEU A 19 21.35 30.92 -34.14
CA LEU A 19 20.27 30.15 -34.77
C LEU A 19 20.37 28.63 -34.52
N THR A 20 21.53 28.13 -34.14
CA THR A 20 21.73 26.70 -33.83
C THR A 20 21.44 26.32 -32.38
N SER A 21 21.25 27.32 -31.48
CA SER A 21 20.96 27.04 -30.08
C SER A 21 19.52 26.65 -29.77
N CYS A 22 18.59 26.76 -30.73
CA CYS A 22 17.17 26.43 -30.52
C CYS A 22 16.77 24.97 -30.79
N SER A 23 17.70 24.08 -31.13
CA SER A 23 17.34 22.68 -31.46
C SER A 23 17.65 21.66 -30.34
N LEU A 24 18.04 22.11 -29.14
CA LEU A 24 18.23 21.25 -27.97
C LEU A 24 17.06 21.29 -26.97
N VAL A 25 15.88 21.77 -27.41
CA VAL A 25 14.65 21.33 -26.76
C VAL A 25 14.39 19.92 -27.25
N THR A 26 15.07 18.96 -26.63
CA THR A 26 14.62 17.57 -26.66
C THR A 26 13.15 17.60 -26.27
N SER A 27 12.28 17.41 -27.26
CA SER A 27 10.89 17.04 -27.04
C SER A 27 10.94 15.81 -26.14
N ARG A 28 10.80 16.01 -24.82
CA ARG A 28 10.47 14.92 -23.93
C ARG A 28 9.18 14.36 -24.51
N THR A 29 9.32 13.27 -25.22
CA THR A 29 8.20 12.45 -25.63
C THR A 29 7.45 12.16 -24.33
N ILE A 30 6.34 12.86 -24.14
CA ILE A 30 5.37 12.48 -23.13
C ILE A 30 4.97 11.08 -23.57
N ASN A 31 5.51 10.06 -22.90
CA ASN A 31 5.09 8.70 -23.14
C ASN A 31 3.58 8.71 -22.93
N LYS A 32 2.83 8.47 -24.01
CA LYS A 32 1.39 8.27 -23.90
C LYS A 32 1.20 7.24 -22.82
N PRO A 33 0.22 7.43 -21.89
CA PRO A 33 -0.06 6.44 -20.89
C PRO A 33 -0.27 5.11 -21.61
N GLU A 34 0.70 4.21 -21.46
CA GLU A 34 0.60 2.88 -22.03
C GLU A 34 -0.41 2.14 -21.14
N PHE A 35 -1.48 1.65 -21.74
CA PHE A 35 -2.43 0.80 -21.04
C PHE A 35 -1.70 -0.49 -20.69
N THR A 36 -1.13 -0.54 -19.49
CA THR A 36 -0.47 -1.74 -18.99
C THR A 36 -1.50 -2.84 -18.79
N LYS A 37 -1.12 -4.07 -19.15
CA LYS A 37 -1.98 -5.23 -18.87
C LYS A 37 -2.18 -5.37 -17.37
N PRO A 38 -3.37 -5.81 -16.92
CA PRO A 38 -3.60 -6.09 -15.52
C PRO A 38 -2.55 -7.06 -14.96
N THR A 39 -2.01 -6.77 -13.81
CA THR A 39 -1.04 -7.62 -13.11
C THR A 39 -1.56 -7.97 -11.73
N VAL A 40 -1.17 -9.14 -11.21
CA VAL A 40 -1.46 -9.49 -9.82
C VAL A 40 -0.59 -8.62 -8.93
N SER A 41 -1.24 -7.82 -8.09
CA SER A 41 -0.54 -6.95 -7.14
C SER A 41 0.15 -7.79 -6.08
N LYS A 42 1.42 -7.56 -5.85
CA LYS A 42 2.18 -8.21 -4.76
C LYS A 42 2.11 -7.37 -3.51
N THR A 43 2.16 -8.03 -2.36
CA THR A 43 2.33 -7.36 -1.06
C THR A 43 3.64 -6.60 -1.04
N PRO A 44 3.69 -5.31 -0.62
CA PRO A 44 4.92 -4.52 -0.64
C PRO A 44 6.08 -5.14 0.14
N LEU A 45 5.80 -5.70 1.32
CA LEU A 45 6.78 -6.39 2.15
C LEU A 45 6.77 -7.92 1.98
N LYS A 46 6.42 -8.41 0.77
CA LYS A 46 6.31 -9.85 0.49
C LYS A 46 7.60 -10.60 0.84
N SER A 47 8.75 -10.03 0.53
CA SER A 47 10.04 -10.64 0.87
C SER A 47 10.24 -10.79 2.38
N GLU A 48 9.87 -9.79 3.17
CA GLU A 48 9.96 -9.83 4.63
C GLU A 48 8.96 -10.86 5.20
N LEU A 49 7.72 -10.88 4.71
CA LEU A 49 6.71 -11.86 5.11
C LEU A 49 7.15 -13.30 4.81
N ASN A 50 7.71 -13.55 3.63
CA ASN A 50 8.17 -14.88 3.24
C ASN A 50 9.45 -15.32 3.99
N ASN A 51 10.25 -14.37 4.46
CA ASN A 51 11.47 -14.64 5.22
C ASN A 51 11.21 -14.76 6.73
N LEU A 52 9.95 -14.64 7.18
CA LEU A 52 9.62 -14.92 8.57
C LEU A 52 10.01 -16.36 8.93
N PRO A 53 10.61 -16.58 10.12
CA PRO A 53 10.84 -17.92 10.60
C PRO A 53 9.54 -18.70 10.62
N LYS A 54 9.56 -19.97 10.23
CA LYS A 54 8.35 -20.81 10.25
C LYS A 54 7.88 -21.04 11.68
N ILE A 55 6.58 -21.22 11.86
CA ILE A 55 6.01 -21.59 13.15
C ILE A 55 6.47 -23.02 13.53
N ASP A 56 6.81 -23.21 14.79
CA ASP A 56 7.06 -24.55 15.36
C ASP A 56 5.72 -25.15 15.81
N GLY A 57 5.14 -25.96 14.97
CA GLY A 57 3.84 -26.58 15.19
C GLY A 57 2.86 -26.42 14.02
N GLU A 58 1.57 -26.54 14.33
CA GLU A 58 0.51 -26.37 13.33
C GLU A 58 0.18 -24.89 13.08
N LEU A 59 -0.23 -24.61 11.84
CA LEU A 59 -0.69 -23.28 11.47
C LEU A 59 -1.92 -22.87 12.30
N VAL A 60 -1.93 -21.64 12.79
CA VAL A 60 -3.01 -21.11 13.62
C VAL A 60 -4.20 -20.73 12.75
N TYR A 61 -5.40 -21.19 13.13
CA TYR A 61 -6.65 -20.72 12.50
C TYR A 61 -6.99 -19.31 13.00
N ILE A 62 -7.05 -18.38 12.09
CA ILE A 62 -7.34 -16.95 12.36
C ILE A 62 -8.53 -16.47 11.54
N GLY A 63 -9.41 -15.69 12.16
CA GLY A 63 -10.47 -14.96 11.46
C GLY A 63 -10.17 -13.48 11.45
N VAL A 64 -10.33 -12.81 10.31
CA VAL A 64 -10.28 -11.35 10.24
C VAL A 64 -11.67 -10.82 10.56
N ASN A 65 -11.73 -9.89 11.51
CA ASN A 65 -12.98 -9.25 11.89
C ASN A 65 -12.75 -7.73 12.03
N ASN A 66 -13.47 -6.95 11.26
CA ASN A 66 -13.46 -5.49 11.29
C ASN A 66 -12.08 -4.85 11.10
N PHE A 67 -11.62 -4.76 9.87
CA PHE A 67 -10.51 -3.88 9.50
C PHE A 67 -11.08 -2.70 8.70
N LYS A 68 -11.31 -1.57 9.37
CA LYS A 68 -12.03 -0.42 8.82
C LYS A 68 -11.16 0.83 8.74
N ASP A 69 -11.58 1.73 7.86
CA ASP A 69 -11.13 3.11 7.88
C ASP A 69 -11.79 3.85 9.07
N LEU A 70 -10.97 4.21 10.05
CA LEU A 70 -11.38 4.96 11.24
C LEU A 70 -11.01 6.45 11.16
N THR A 71 -10.38 6.88 10.06
CA THR A 71 -9.94 8.26 9.88
C THR A 71 -11.10 9.21 9.63
N GLY A 72 -12.19 8.73 9.04
CA GLY A 72 -13.34 9.54 8.61
C GLY A 72 -13.01 10.56 7.52
N LYS A 73 -11.77 10.57 7.00
CA LYS A 73 -11.32 11.58 6.03
C LYS A 73 -11.90 11.35 4.64
N ARG A 74 -12.41 12.43 4.04
CA ARG A 74 -12.98 12.45 2.69
C ARG A 74 -12.06 13.22 1.75
N LYS A 75 -12.10 12.89 0.46
CA LYS A 75 -11.36 13.64 -0.55
C LYS A 75 -11.90 15.05 -0.62
N SER A 76 -11.01 16.06 -0.61
CA SER A 76 -11.41 17.44 -0.92
C SER A 76 -11.72 17.56 -2.42
N SER A 77 -12.75 18.33 -2.74
CA SER A 77 -13.11 18.71 -4.10
C SER A 77 -13.44 20.20 -4.10
N ASP A 78 -12.89 20.92 -5.06
CA ASP A 78 -13.07 22.38 -5.15
C ASP A 78 -14.47 22.77 -5.64
N THR A 79 -15.23 21.85 -6.21
CA THR A 79 -16.50 22.14 -6.89
C THR A 79 -17.73 21.44 -6.32
N VAL A 80 -17.55 20.29 -5.66
CA VAL A 80 -18.66 19.50 -5.09
C VAL A 80 -18.19 18.77 -3.83
N ALA A 81 -19.05 18.64 -2.83
CA ALA A 81 -18.76 17.81 -1.66
C ALA A 81 -18.42 16.37 -2.08
N SER A 82 -17.18 15.96 -1.88
CA SER A 82 -16.75 14.62 -2.22
C SER A 82 -17.09 13.66 -1.09
N PHE A 83 -17.91 12.65 -1.39
CA PHE A 83 -18.22 11.55 -0.48
C PHE A 83 -17.20 10.41 -0.52
N SER A 84 -16.21 10.49 -1.42
CA SER A 84 -15.18 9.47 -1.56
C SER A 84 -14.22 9.48 -0.38
N ALA A 85 -13.94 8.30 0.20
CA ALA A 85 -12.91 8.15 1.22
C ALA A 85 -11.52 8.43 0.63
N VAL A 86 -10.64 9.00 1.45
CA VAL A 86 -9.24 9.25 1.05
C VAL A 86 -8.45 7.96 1.04
N VAL A 87 -8.65 7.13 2.07
CA VAL A 87 -8.00 5.83 2.23
C VAL A 87 -8.91 4.70 1.74
N THR A 88 -8.28 3.56 1.44
CA THR A 88 -9.01 2.38 0.97
C THR A 88 -10.01 1.88 2.00
N GLN A 89 -11.14 1.38 1.53
CA GLN A 89 -12.12 0.65 2.34
C GLN A 89 -11.88 -0.87 2.31
N GLY A 90 -10.95 -1.33 1.46
CA GLY A 90 -10.61 -2.76 1.26
C GLY A 90 -9.43 -3.26 2.09
N GLY A 91 -9.08 -2.58 3.19
CA GLY A 91 -7.94 -2.97 4.04
C GLY A 91 -8.05 -4.37 4.63
N GLU A 92 -9.28 -4.86 4.83
CA GLU A 92 -9.55 -6.21 5.30
C GLU A 92 -9.05 -7.28 4.31
N ALA A 93 -9.31 -7.10 3.02
CA ALA A 93 -8.85 -8.03 1.99
C ALA A 93 -7.31 -8.08 1.94
N TRP A 94 -6.65 -6.93 2.09
CA TRP A 94 -5.19 -6.89 2.16
C TRP A 94 -4.64 -7.57 3.41
N LEU A 95 -5.29 -7.39 4.56
CA LEU A 95 -4.89 -8.10 5.78
C LEU A 95 -5.01 -9.62 5.61
N MET A 96 -6.11 -10.11 5.01
CA MET A 96 -6.26 -11.53 4.72
C MET A 96 -5.17 -12.04 3.78
N GLU A 97 -4.83 -11.31 2.73
CA GLU A 97 -3.75 -11.64 1.82
C GLU A 97 -2.39 -11.70 2.55
N SER A 98 -2.07 -10.71 3.38
CA SER A 98 -0.82 -10.67 4.15
C SER A 98 -0.73 -11.82 5.16
N LEU A 99 -1.83 -12.19 5.82
CA LEU A 99 -1.90 -13.33 6.72
C LEU A 99 -1.61 -14.65 5.98
N ILE A 100 -2.16 -14.85 4.79
CA ILE A 100 -1.92 -16.02 3.95
C ILE A 100 -0.47 -16.05 3.47
N GLU A 101 0.04 -14.94 2.96
CA GLU A 101 1.41 -14.82 2.44
C GLU A 101 2.48 -15.04 3.53
N SER A 102 2.17 -14.71 4.79
CA SER A 102 3.09 -14.97 5.91
C SER A 102 3.37 -16.46 6.14
N GLY A 103 2.48 -17.35 5.67
CA GLY A 103 2.60 -18.79 5.90
C GLY A 103 2.39 -19.24 7.35
N TRP A 104 1.92 -18.33 8.24
CA TRP A 104 1.71 -18.59 9.66
C TRP A 104 0.28 -19.00 10.00
N PHE A 105 -0.67 -18.63 9.17
CA PHE A 105 -2.09 -18.71 9.49
C PHE A 105 -2.89 -19.46 8.42
N LYS A 106 -3.92 -20.16 8.90
CA LYS A 106 -5.04 -20.64 8.08
C LYS A 106 -6.19 -19.63 8.25
N VAL A 107 -6.36 -18.75 7.28
CA VAL A 107 -7.34 -17.67 7.35
C VAL A 107 -8.74 -18.23 7.12
N LEU A 108 -9.66 -17.87 8.01
CA LEU A 108 -11.08 -18.22 7.94
C LEU A 108 -11.89 -16.98 7.62
N GLU A 109 -12.86 -17.15 6.71
CA GLU A 109 -13.82 -16.10 6.40
C GLU A 109 -14.69 -15.78 7.62
N ARG A 110 -14.67 -14.54 8.08
CA ARG A 110 -15.48 -14.05 9.20
C ARG A 110 -16.19 -12.73 8.89
N ALA A 111 -15.74 -11.99 7.89
CA ALA A 111 -16.39 -10.77 7.44
C ALA A 111 -17.78 -11.08 6.82
N GLU A 112 -17.79 -12.06 5.91
CA GLU A 112 -18.98 -12.50 5.20
C GLU A 112 -19.52 -13.84 5.73
N SER A 113 -19.37 -14.09 7.03
CA SER A 113 -19.78 -15.34 7.67
C SER A 113 -21.26 -15.63 7.52
N GLU A 114 -22.13 -14.61 7.48
CA GLU A 114 -23.57 -14.78 7.23
C GLU A 114 -23.84 -15.37 5.84
N SER A 115 -23.13 -14.92 4.82
CA SER A 115 -23.25 -15.43 3.45
C SER A 115 -22.84 -16.90 3.40
N VAL A 116 -21.78 -17.27 4.07
CA VAL A 116 -21.32 -18.67 4.19
C VAL A 116 -22.37 -19.54 4.90
N LEU A 117 -22.93 -19.06 6.00
CA LEU A 117 -23.97 -19.80 6.75
C LEU A 117 -25.23 -19.99 5.93
N ARG A 118 -25.65 -18.96 5.19
CA ARG A 118 -26.84 -19.02 4.32
C ARG A 118 -26.62 -20.04 3.19
N GLU A 119 -25.46 -20.04 2.56
CA GLU A 119 -25.14 -21.02 1.52
C GLU A 119 -25.11 -22.44 2.08
N ARG A 120 -24.53 -22.65 3.27
CA ARG A 120 -24.53 -23.96 3.94
C ARG A 120 -25.93 -24.45 4.25
N ALA A 121 -26.83 -23.57 4.66
CA ALA A 121 -28.23 -23.92 4.89
C ALA A 121 -28.92 -24.36 3.59
N LEU A 122 -28.69 -23.64 2.47
CA LEU A 122 -29.20 -23.98 1.16
C LEU A 122 -28.71 -25.35 0.68
N VAL A 123 -27.40 -25.62 0.81
CA VAL A 123 -26.80 -26.92 0.46
C VAL A 123 -27.41 -28.05 1.29
N THR A 124 -27.57 -27.83 2.60
CA THR A 124 -28.19 -28.84 3.48
C THR A 124 -29.63 -29.12 3.09
N GLN A 125 -30.44 -28.08 2.83
CA GLN A 125 -31.80 -28.23 2.38
C GLN A 125 -31.88 -28.96 1.03
N SER A 126 -31.04 -28.60 0.07
CA SER A 126 -30.99 -29.22 -1.26
C SER A 126 -30.66 -30.72 -1.13
N ARG A 127 -29.61 -31.07 -0.38
CA ARG A 127 -29.24 -32.49 -0.17
C ARG A 127 -30.36 -33.28 0.50
N ASN A 128 -31.01 -32.74 1.52
CA ASN A 128 -32.11 -33.40 2.20
C ASN A 128 -33.33 -33.59 1.31
N SER A 129 -33.55 -32.75 0.27
CA SER A 129 -34.68 -32.80 -0.62
C SER A 129 -34.45 -33.75 -1.81
N PHE A 130 -33.23 -33.93 -2.27
CA PHE A 130 -32.91 -34.59 -3.53
C PHE A 130 -32.04 -35.82 -3.39
N ASP A 131 -31.27 -35.95 -2.30
CA ASP A 131 -30.41 -37.11 -2.08
C ASP A 131 -31.17 -38.22 -1.28
N GLU A 132 -31.08 -39.46 -1.72
CA GLU A 132 -31.64 -40.59 -0.96
C GLU A 132 -30.93 -40.80 0.39
N LYS A 133 -29.61 -40.47 0.44
CA LYS A 133 -28.76 -40.55 1.64
C LYS A 133 -27.92 -39.29 1.76
N PRO A 134 -28.49 -38.20 2.29
CA PRO A 134 -27.79 -36.93 2.35
C PRO A 134 -26.57 -37.02 3.26
N ILE A 135 -25.40 -36.61 2.71
CA ILE A 135 -24.17 -36.52 3.47
C ILE A 135 -24.13 -35.14 4.14
N PRO A 136 -24.01 -35.06 5.47
CA PRO A 136 -23.93 -33.79 6.16
C PRO A 136 -22.66 -33.00 5.75
N LEU A 137 -22.74 -31.68 5.82
CA LEU A 137 -21.57 -30.82 5.64
C LEU A 137 -20.61 -30.97 6.85
N ASP A 138 -19.32 -30.93 6.57
CA ASP A 138 -18.33 -30.86 7.64
C ASP A 138 -18.57 -29.66 8.55
N PRO A 139 -18.27 -29.76 9.85
CA PRO A 139 -18.39 -28.61 10.76
C PRO A 139 -17.46 -27.49 10.34
N LEU A 140 -17.90 -26.22 10.52
CA LEU A 140 -17.06 -25.08 10.29
C LEU A 140 -15.87 -25.09 11.27
N ARG A 141 -14.71 -24.76 10.76
CA ARG A 141 -13.53 -24.55 11.62
C ARG A 141 -13.76 -23.31 12.48
N TYR A 142 -13.35 -23.37 13.74
CA TYR A 142 -13.32 -22.20 14.59
C TYR A 142 -11.98 -21.47 14.46
N ALA A 143 -11.99 -20.16 14.60
CA ALA A 143 -10.78 -19.36 14.68
C ALA A 143 -10.29 -19.35 16.12
N GLY A 144 -9.07 -19.79 16.37
CA GLY A 144 -8.43 -19.69 17.69
C GLY A 144 -8.07 -18.24 18.01
N ILE A 145 -7.83 -17.45 16.98
CA ILE A 145 -7.50 -16.02 17.07
C ILE A 145 -8.43 -15.21 16.16
N LEU A 146 -8.85 -14.05 16.65
CA LEU A 146 -9.48 -13.02 15.82
C LEU A 146 -8.52 -11.85 15.64
N ALA A 147 -8.33 -11.44 14.37
CA ALA A 147 -7.59 -10.23 14.01
C ALA A 147 -8.56 -9.06 13.89
N PHE A 148 -8.29 -8.00 14.64
CA PHE A 148 -8.99 -6.73 14.59
C PHE A 148 -8.00 -5.63 14.24
N GLY A 149 -8.44 -4.64 13.49
CA GLY A 149 -7.59 -3.51 13.17
C GLY A 149 -8.33 -2.41 12.42
N GLY A 150 -7.56 -1.46 11.94
CA GLY A 150 -8.06 -0.37 11.12
C GLY A 150 -7.00 0.68 10.85
N ILE A 151 -7.34 1.56 9.93
CA ILE A 151 -6.55 2.73 9.62
C ILE A 151 -6.95 3.80 10.63
N LEU A 152 -6.04 4.12 11.55
CA LEU A 152 -6.31 5.06 12.65
C LEU A 152 -6.20 6.51 12.18
N ASP A 153 -5.21 6.78 11.35
CA ASP A 153 -4.91 8.12 10.91
C ASP A 153 -4.36 8.15 9.49
N TYR A 154 -4.62 9.27 8.83
CA TYR A 154 -4.07 9.63 7.54
C TYR A 154 -3.81 11.13 7.52
N GLU A 155 -2.57 11.52 7.40
CA GLU A 155 -2.17 12.92 7.32
C GLU A 155 -1.57 13.24 5.95
N THR A 156 -1.87 14.43 5.46
CA THR A 156 -1.30 14.98 4.25
C THR A 156 -0.73 16.35 4.55
N ASN A 157 0.57 16.51 4.30
CA ASN A 157 1.26 17.78 4.44
C ASN A 157 1.87 18.19 3.10
N ASN A 158 1.49 19.36 2.59
CA ASN A 158 2.16 19.98 1.46
C ASN A 158 3.31 20.82 2.02
N ILE A 159 4.52 20.48 1.66
CA ILE A 159 5.72 21.17 2.13
C ILE A 159 6.30 21.89 0.92
N SER A 160 6.24 23.22 0.94
CA SER A 160 6.95 24.06 -0.02
C SER A 160 8.36 24.31 0.51
N GLY A 161 9.38 23.85 -0.24
CA GLY A 161 10.78 23.99 0.14
C GLY A 161 11.21 25.44 0.14
N GLY A 162 11.46 25.99 1.34
CA GLY A 162 12.22 27.22 1.52
C GLY A 162 13.72 26.96 1.48
N VAL A 163 14.46 27.95 1.09
CA VAL A 163 15.92 28.06 0.91
C VAL A 163 16.74 27.11 1.81
N GLY A 164 17.50 26.20 1.22
CA GLY A 164 18.70 25.63 1.83
C GLY A 164 18.76 24.14 2.09
N ALA A 165 17.79 23.33 1.73
CA ALA A 165 17.87 21.90 1.94
C ALA A 165 17.59 21.10 0.66
N SER A 166 18.65 20.65 -0.01
CA SER A 166 18.52 19.51 -0.91
C SER A 166 18.60 18.24 -0.07
N TYR A 167 17.47 17.64 0.23
CA TYR A 167 17.40 16.34 0.87
C TYR A 167 17.02 15.30 -0.19
N LEU A 168 17.85 14.27 -0.34
CA LEU A 168 17.63 13.19 -1.33
C LEU A 168 17.55 13.65 -2.79
N GLY A 169 18.24 14.74 -3.18
CA GLY A 169 18.25 15.24 -4.55
C GLY A 169 17.03 16.06 -4.94
N ILE A 170 16.20 16.47 -3.99
CA ILE A 170 15.08 17.38 -4.18
C ILE A 170 15.61 18.81 -4.00
N GLY A 171 15.59 19.61 -5.07
CA GLY A 171 16.11 21.00 -5.06
C GLY A 171 15.16 21.97 -4.37
N ALA A 172 15.70 23.13 -4.00
CA ALA A 172 15.07 24.18 -3.18
C ALA A 172 13.79 24.84 -3.75
N SER A 173 13.33 24.44 -4.93
CA SER A 173 12.14 25.03 -5.60
C SER A 173 11.03 23.99 -5.90
N GLU A 174 11.13 22.77 -5.40
CA GLU A 174 10.13 21.74 -5.64
C GLU A 174 9.19 21.64 -4.44
N GLU A 175 7.89 21.71 -4.74
CA GLU A 175 6.85 21.38 -3.76
C GLU A 175 6.79 19.86 -3.63
N TYR A 176 6.81 19.35 -2.41
CA TYR A 176 6.58 17.94 -2.14
C TYR A 176 5.41 17.76 -1.18
N ARG A 177 4.74 16.67 -1.37
CA ARG A 177 3.63 16.25 -0.51
C ARG A 177 4.07 15.03 0.27
N GLN A 178 3.83 15.07 1.57
CA GLN A 178 4.05 13.97 2.49
C GLN A 178 2.71 13.41 2.92
N ASP A 179 2.49 12.13 2.64
CA ASP A 179 1.31 11.39 3.09
C ASP A 179 1.74 10.38 4.15
N THR A 180 1.14 10.42 5.32
CA THR A 180 1.43 9.52 6.45
C THR A 180 0.17 8.74 6.80
N VAL A 181 0.29 7.41 6.86
CA VAL A 181 -0.77 6.48 7.23
C VAL A 181 -0.38 5.74 8.50
N THR A 182 -1.30 5.65 9.45
CA THR A 182 -1.13 4.87 10.68
C THR A 182 -2.19 3.77 10.75
N VAL A 183 -1.72 2.53 10.90
CA VAL A 183 -2.54 1.32 11.00
C VAL A 183 -2.37 0.71 12.38
N SER A 184 -3.46 0.28 13.00
CA SER A 184 -3.43 -0.55 14.21
C SER A 184 -3.92 -1.96 13.91
N LEU A 185 -3.29 -2.95 14.55
CA LEU A 185 -3.66 -4.35 14.45
C LEU A 185 -3.51 -5.02 15.81
N ARG A 186 -4.48 -5.89 16.18
CA ARG A 186 -4.45 -6.68 17.40
C ARG A 186 -4.99 -8.08 17.17
N PHE A 187 -4.45 -9.04 17.90
CA PHE A 187 -4.91 -10.42 17.95
C PHE A 187 -5.58 -10.71 19.28
N VAL A 188 -6.76 -11.29 19.21
CA VAL A 188 -7.60 -11.61 20.37
C VAL A 188 -7.86 -13.10 20.40
N SER A 189 -7.64 -13.73 21.56
CA SER A 189 -8.00 -15.12 21.79
C SER A 189 -9.51 -15.29 21.78
N THR A 190 -10.03 -16.22 20.99
CA THR A 190 -11.48 -16.52 21.01
C THR A 190 -11.90 -17.30 22.25
N SER A 191 -10.98 -18.03 22.87
CA SER A 191 -11.28 -18.83 24.07
C SER A 191 -11.40 -17.98 25.34
N THR A 192 -10.61 -16.90 25.46
CA THR A 192 -10.55 -16.09 26.66
C THR A 192 -11.05 -14.65 26.46
N GLY A 193 -11.14 -14.16 25.22
CA GLY A 193 -11.39 -12.76 24.91
C GLY A 193 -10.19 -11.85 25.19
N GLU A 194 -9.05 -12.41 25.56
CA GLU A 194 -7.84 -11.64 25.88
C GLU A 194 -7.18 -11.09 24.63
N VAL A 195 -6.69 -9.84 24.69
CA VAL A 195 -5.84 -9.26 23.67
C VAL A 195 -4.42 -9.80 23.84
N LEU A 196 -4.05 -10.76 23.01
CA LEU A 196 -2.73 -11.42 23.06
C LEU A 196 -1.62 -10.43 22.73
N VAL A 197 -1.72 -9.80 21.58
CA VAL A 197 -0.74 -8.85 21.05
C VAL A 197 -1.44 -7.71 20.32
N THR A 198 -0.82 -6.55 20.36
CA THR A 198 -1.27 -5.36 19.64
C THR A 198 -0.07 -4.57 19.12
N THR A 199 -0.26 -3.89 18.00
CA THR A 199 0.76 -3.01 17.42
C THR A 199 0.13 -1.88 16.62
N THR A 200 0.93 -0.86 16.40
CA THR A 200 0.62 0.26 15.51
C THR A 200 1.82 0.44 14.58
N ALA A 201 1.56 0.51 13.29
CA ALA A 201 2.57 0.76 12.28
C ALA A 201 2.22 2.03 11.50
N THR A 202 3.22 2.84 11.25
CA THR A 202 3.09 4.09 10.49
C THR A 202 3.95 4.02 9.25
N LYS A 203 3.39 4.41 8.12
CA LYS A 203 4.11 4.51 6.84
C LYS A 203 3.97 5.92 6.29
N THR A 204 5.10 6.53 5.99
CA THR A 204 5.18 7.83 5.32
C THR A 204 5.65 7.63 3.89
N VAL A 205 4.97 8.26 2.94
CA VAL A 205 5.36 8.33 1.53
C VAL A 205 5.50 9.79 1.11
N ILE A 206 6.51 10.07 0.30
CA ILE A 206 6.78 11.42 -0.20
C ILE A 206 6.56 11.42 -1.70
N SER A 207 5.79 12.38 -2.18
CA SER A 207 5.56 12.64 -3.61
C SER A 207 6.07 14.01 -3.99
N THR A 208 6.88 14.10 -5.05
CA THR A 208 7.34 15.37 -5.62
C THR A 208 6.56 15.67 -6.88
N SER A 209 6.11 16.91 -7.02
CA SER A 209 5.44 17.39 -8.22
C SER A 209 6.48 18.05 -9.14
N THR A 210 6.85 17.38 -10.21
CA THR A 210 7.57 18.01 -11.30
C THR A 210 6.58 18.38 -12.39
N ASN A 211 6.19 19.66 -12.45
CA ASN A 211 5.29 20.21 -13.48
C ASN A 211 3.96 19.44 -13.62
N ALA A 212 3.03 19.70 -12.71
CA ALA A 212 1.57 19.44 -12.77
C ALA A 212 1.08 18.00 -13.05
N THR A 213 1.90 17.08 -13.53
CA THR A 213 1.42 15.75 -13.99
C THR A 213 2.27 14.54 -13.63
N MET A 214 3.48 14.71 -13.10
CA MET A 214 4.35 13.58 -12.73
C MET A 214 4.74 13.66 -11.26
N PHE A 215 4.50 12.59 -10.51
CA PHE A 215 4.96 12.44 -9.13
C PHE A 215 6.13 11.47 -9.08
N ARG A 216 7.19 11.85 -8.37
CA ARG A 216 8.32 10.99 -8.04
C ARG A 216 8.18 10.58 -6.58
N PHE A 217 8.37 9.30 -6.28
CA PHE A 217 8.21 8.76 -4.94
C PHE A 217 9.56 8.33 -4.37
N VAL A 218 9.70 8.55 -3.07
CA VAL A 218 10.83 8.05 -2.31
C VAL A 218 10.26 7.29 -1.12
N ASP A 219 10.57 6.00 -1.04
CA ASP A 219 10.29 5.20 0.14
C ASP A 219 11.45 5.33 1.12
N LEU A 220 11.18 5.82 2.35
CA LEU A 220 12.20 6.09 3.35
C LEU A 220 12.58 4.85 4.19
N ASP A 221 11.83 3.75 4.08
CA ASP A 221 12.05 2.56 4.91
C ASP A 221 12.80 1.42 4.20
N THR A 222 12.97 1.51 2.88
CA THR A 222 13.73 0.53 2.10
C THR A 222 15.01 1.14 1.55
N ILE A 223 16.16 0.58 1.90
CA ILE A 223 17.45 0.90 1.31
C ILE A 223 17.82 -0.26 0.38
N PRO A 224 17.98 -0.06 -0.95
CA PRO A 224 17.98 1.22 -1.67
C PRO A 224 16.57 1.74 -1.98
N ALA A 225 16.43 3.07 -1.96
CA ALA A 225 15.19 3.75 -2.30
C ALA A 225 14.79 3.43 -3.75
N GLU A 226 13.72 2.66 -3.93
CA GLU A 226 13.12 2.48 -5.24
C GLU A 226 12.33 3.75 -5.60
N ALA A 227 12.84 4.48 -6.58
CA ALA A 227 12.12 5.61 -7.15
C ALA A 227 11.15 5.09 -8.20
N GLU A 228 9.89 4.92 -7.83
CA GLU A 228 8.81 4.66 -8.79
C GLU A 228 8.24 5.98 -9.33
N ILE A 229 8.09 6.08 -10.63
CA ILE A 229 7.38 7.17 -11.31
C ILE A 229 5.94 6.70 -11.52
N GLY A 230 5.00 7.19 -10.73
CA GLY A 230 3.59 6.84 -10.83
C GLY A 230 2.70 8.00 -11.25
N LEU A 231 1.63 7.69 -11.97
CA LEU A 231 0.70 8.68 -12.55
C LEU A 231 -0.52 9.00 -11.64
N ALA A 232 -0.71 8.32 -10.51
CA ALA A 232 -1.93 8.46 -9.72
C ALA A 232 -1.70 8.68 -8.22
N LYS A 233 -2.21 9.80 -7.69
CA LYS A 233 -2.18 10.17 -6.25
C LYS A 233 -2.77 9.09 -5.33
N ASN A 234 -3.78 8.34 -5.80
CA ASN A 234 -4.47 7.33 -4.98
C ASN A 234 -3.69 6.04 -4.80
N GLU A 235 -2.81 5.70 -5.75
CA GLU A 235 -2.02 4.47 -5.70
C GLU A 235 -1.03 4.46 -4.54
N LEU A 236 -0.47 5.61 -4.21
CA LEU A 236 0.49 5.77 -3.12
C LEU A 236 -0.11 5.55 -1.74
N VAL A 237 -1.26 6.17 -1.47
CA VAL A 237 -1.96 5.98 -0.20
C VAL A 237 -2.31 4.52 -0.02
N SER A 238 -2.75 3.85 -1.09
CA SER A 238 -3.05 2.42 -1.09
C SER A 238 -1.81 1.57 -0.81
N LYS A 239 -0.68 1.86 -1.45
CA LYS A 239 0.61 1.19 -1.20
C LYS A 239 1.08 1.44 0.25
N ALA A 240 0.94 2.66 0.76
CA ALA A 240 1.30 3.01 2.13
C ALA A 240 0.46 2.22 3.16
N VAL A 241 -0.86 2.17 2.98
CA VAL A 241 -1.75 1.38 3.84
C VAL A 241 -1.35 -0.09 3.83
N ARG A 242 -1.12 -0.67 2.64
CA ARG A 242 -0.73 -2.07 2.49
C ARG A 242 0.60 -2.37 3.18
N SER A 243 1.62 -1.51 2.99
CA SER A 243 2.91 -1.64 3.66
C SER A 243 2.78 -1.55 5.19
N ALA A 244 1.94 -0.64 5.69
CA ALA A 244 1.70 -0.53 7.13
C ALA A 244 0.99 -1.76 7.71
N ILE A 245 0.05 -2.38 6.97
CA ILE A 245 -0.58 -3.66 7.35
C ILE A 245 0.45 -4.77 7.44
N ASP A 246 1.29 -4.93 6.40
CA ASP A 246 2.34 -5.96 6.37
C ASP A 246 3.31 -5.80 7.54
N LYS A 247 3.77 -4.57 7.79
CA LYS A 247 4.70 -4.28 8.90
C LYS A 247 4.08 -4.55 10.27
N ALA A 248 2.81 -4.17 10.44
CA ALA A 248 2.07 -4.47 11.66
C ALA A 248 1.97 -5.98 11.88
N LEU A 249 1.67 -6.77 10.85
CA LEU A 249 1.58 -8.22 10.95
C LEU A 249 2.92 -8.85 11.33
N ILE A 250 4.01 -8.45 10.67
CA ILE A 250 5.36 -8.93 10.97
C ILE A 250 5.70 -8.66 12.45
N ASP A 251 5.43 -7.44 12.93
CA ASP A 251 5.70 -7.07 14.32
C ASP A 251 4.83 -7.88 15.31
N LEU A 252 3.55 -8.14 15.00
CA LEU A 252 2.69 -8.98 15.83
C LEU A 252 3.19 -10.41 15.94
N ILE A 253 3.69 -11.00 14.84
CA ILE A 253 4.25 -12.35 14.85
C ILE A 253 5.47 -12.41 15.77
N HIS A 254 6.37 -11.44 15.69
CA HIS A 254 7.53 -11.36 16.59
C HIS A 254 7.16 -11.07 18.04
N LYS A 255 6.16 -10.21 18.29
CA LYS A 255 5.67 -9.94 19.65
C LYS A 255 5.04 -11.15 20.31
N GLY A 256 4.31 -11.95 19.54
CA GLY A 256 3.70 -13.18 20.06
C GLY A 256 4.72 -14.25 20.41
N GLU A 257 5.80 -14.35 19.63
CA GLU A 257 6.93 -15.21 19.96
C GLU A 257 7.61 -14.76 21.26
N LYS A 258 7.91 -13.48 21.41
CA LYS A 258 8.49 -12.91 22.64
C LYS A 258 7.63 -13.12 23.89
N LYS A 259 6.30 -13.30 23.71
CA LYS A 259 5.34 -13.55 24.79
C LYS A 259 5.02 -15.04 24.98
N ASP A 260 5.75 -15.93 24.27
CA ASP A 260 5.55 -17.39 24.30
C ASP A 260 4.14 -17.87 23.86
N TYR A 261 3.43 -17.09 23.07
CA TYR A 261 2.16 -17.54 22.48
C TYR A 261 2.35 -18.53 21.34
N TRP A 262 3.47 -18.45 20.67
CA TRP A 262 3.97 -19.39 19.64
C TRP A 262 5.50 -19.37 19.60
N LYS A 263 6.08 -20.31 18.89
CA LYS A 263 7.54 -20.43 18.76
C LYS A 263 7.95 -20.48 17.31
N PHE A 264 9.11 -19.94 17.03
CA PHE A 264 9.77 -20.12 15.75
C PHE A 264 10.40 -21.51 15.69
N LYS A 265 10.27 -22.14 14.51
CA LYS A 265 10.98 -23.37 14.23
C LYS A 265 12.48 -23.06 14.18
N LYS A 266 13.25 -23.80 14.98
CA LYS A 266 14.71 -23.67 15.01
C LYS A 266 15.35 -24.23 13.74
#